data_760d8fa40095fa27e8ba4c9352eb8000
#
_entry.id   760d8fa40095fa27e8ba4c9352eb8000
#
_cell.length_a   1.000
_cell.length_b   1.000
_cell.length_c   1.000
_cell.angle_alpha   90.00
_cell.angle_beta   90.00
_cell.angle_gamma   90.00
#
_symmetry.space_group_name_H-M   'P 1'
#
loop_
_entity.id
_entity.type
_entity.pdbx_description
1 polymer ?
#
loop_
_entity_poly.entity_id
_entity_poly.type
_entity_poly.pdbx_seq_one_letter_code
_entity_poly.pdbx_strand_id
1 'polypeptide(L)'
;MSNAMNQLNYSNDLFFKYTLSREDEGSVYARNTIIERVTGIKVKESTVLNPNLDPGIIGKKRIILDVHVKDEQNRHFNIEMQTTFAGIAEMMRFEFYGARALNNQLKSGEFYDQLKPVYQIIFIDEYAWNNRNLINQYQMRNEQGENESYYPLILRTFVHMPAINDIVREKEILRLNDFEQLVYLFENNEKNDILKSKERLVKVFMNKYEEMQKDDELWSTAMAIQMGEARYRNGLHDSFEEGKAAGKMEGKLEGERQLLYRQMQIKYHEDCAMWLQALTEEQIHIVSTLVLECDTFESVKERISKSDTTI
;
A
#
# COMPACT_ATOMS: atom_id res chain seq x y z
N MET A 1 -4.26 -6.18 27.24
CA MET A 1 -4.42 -5.44 25.96
C MET A 1 -4.01 -3.94 26.01
N SER A 2 -3.45 -3.42 27.11
CA SER A 2 -3.17 -1.97 27.27
C SER A 2 -1.75 -1.51 26.94
N ASN A 3 -0.78 -2.40 26.69
CA ASN A 3 0.61 -1.99 26.41
C ASN A 3 0.95 -1.78 24.92
N ALA A 4 0.15 -2.29 23.98
CA ALA A 4 0.46 -2.16 22.56
C ALA A 4 0.12 -0.77 21.97
N MET A 5 -0.72 0.02 22.65
CA MET A 5 -1.11 1.36 22.17
C MET A 5 -0.08 2.47 22.46
N ASN A 6 0.93 2.20 23.27
CA ASN A 6 1.93 3.22 23.69
C ASN A 6 3.33 3.01 23.10
N GLN A 7 3.48 2.08 22.14
CA GLN A 7 4.76 1.80 21.50
C GLN A 7 4.76 2.33 20.07
N LEU A 8 5.77 3.10 19.70
CA LEU A 8 5.97 3.53 18.34
C LEU A 8 6.45 2.35 17.48
N ASN A 9 5.94 2.22 16.28
CA ASN A 9 6.42 1.22 15.34
C ASN A 9 7.75 1.65 14.71
N TYR A 10 8.66 0.70 14.48
CA TYR A 10 9.91 0.96 13.76
C TYR A 10 9.68 1.34 12.29
N SER A 11 8.52 0.99 11.72
CA SER A 11 8.06 1.42 10.41
C SER A 11 7.29 2.75 10.41
N ASN A 12 7.26 3.48 11.54
CA ASN A 12 6.67 4.82 11.58
C ASN A 12 7.40 5.78 10.65
N ASP A 13 6.67 6.50 9.81
CA ASP A 13 7.22 7.39 8.77
C ASP A 13 8.17 8.46 9.35
N LEU A 14 7.77 9.12 10.44
CA LEU A 14 8.61 10.15 11.06
C LEU A 14 9.87 9.56 11.68
N PHE A 15 9.78 8.40 12.33
CA PHE A 15 10.94 7.70 12.88
C PHE A 15 11.89 7.21 11.77
N PHE A 16 11.36 6.70 10.67
CA PHE A 16 12.15 6.28 9.53
C PHE A 16 12.93 7.45 8.92
N LYS A 17 12.27 8.58 8.68
CA LYS A 17 12.90 9.83 8.23
C LYS A 17 13.94 10.33 9.23
N TYR A 18 13.60 10.37 10.50
CA TYR A 18 14.51 10.77 11.57
C TYR A 18 15.80 9.95 11.55
N THR A 19 15.67 8.62 11.39
CA THR A 19 16.83 7.70 11.39
C THR A 19 17.70 7.87 10.15
N LEU A 20 17.12 7.98 8.95
CA LEU A 20 17.88 7.93 7.70
C LEU A 20 18.30 9.30 7.15
N SER A 21 17.70 10.42 7.62
CA SER A 21 18.02 11.75 7.10
C SER A 21 19.12 12.49 7.89
N ARG A 22 19.66 11.86 8.94
CA ARG A 22 20.73 12.49 9.74
C ARG A 22 22.09 12.19 9.12
N GLU A 23 23.07 13.06 9.48
CA GLU A 23 24.44 12.95 8.95
C GLU A 23 25.44 12.35 9.98
N ASP A 24 24.93 11.78 11.09
CA ASP A 24 25.77 11.01 12.00
C ASP A 24 26.17 9.66 11.40
N GLU A 25 27.24 9.07 11.91
CA GLU A 25 27.85 7.83 11.39
C GLU A 25 26.85 6.67 11.30
N GLY A 26 25.96 6.53 12.30
CA GLY A 26 24.95 5.48 12.33
C GLY A 26 23.93 5.63 11.20
N SER A 27 23.40 6.84 11.02
CA SER A 27 22.42 7.16 9.99
C SER A 27 23.00 7.00 8.58
N VAL A 28 24.23 7.50 8.36
CA VAL A 28 24.94 7.30 7.08
C VAL A 28 25.15 5.83 6.79
N TYR A 29 25.62 5.07 7.78
CA TYR A 29 25.81 3.61 7.64
C TYR A 29 24.49 2.90 7.29
N ALA A 30 23.40 3.23 8.00
CA ALA A 30 22.13 2.57 7.79
C ALA A 30 21.59 2.80 6.38
N ARG A 31 21.53 4.06 5.91
CA ARG A 31 21.05 4.36 4.57
C ARG A 31 21.91 3.77 3.46
N ASN A 32 23.26 3.82 3.59
CA ASN A 32 24.17 3.22 2.62
C ASN A 32 24.00 1.70 2.56
N THR A 33 23.86 1.03 3.71
CA THR A 33 23.63 -0.40 3.80
C THR A 33 22.29 -0.79 3.17
N ILE A 34 21.21 -0.08 3.44
CA ILE A 34 19.88 -0.30 2.82
C ILE A 34 20.00 -0.19 1.30
N ILE A 35 20.64 0.87 0.79
CA ILE A 35 20.84 1.06 -0.65
C ILE A 35 21.60 -0.15 -1.23
N GLU A 36 22.71 -0.56 -0.61
CA GLU A 36 23.52 -1.67 -1.10
C GLU A 36 22.72 -2.98 -1.11
N ARG A 37 22.00 -3.30 -0.03
CA ARG A 37 21.24 -4.54 0.09
C ARG A 37 20.08 -4.64 -0.91
N VAL A 38 19.44 -3.52 -1.19
CA VAL A 38 18.27 -3.47 -2.08
C VAL A 38 18.65 -3.36 -3.55
N THR A 39 19.68 -2.58 -3.86
CA THR A 39 20.05 -2.27 -5.26
C THR A 39 21.30 -3.00 -5.76
N GLY A 40 22.09 -3.59 -4.86
CA GLY A 40 23.42 -4.16 -5.16
C GLY A 40 24.50 -3.10 -5.38
N ILE A 41 24.17 -1.82 -5.20
CA ILE A 41 25.08 -0.69 -5.43
C ILE A 41 25.84 -0.38 -4.14
N LYS A 42 27.16 -0.52 -4.16
CA LYS A 42 28.01 -0.06 -3.06
C LYS A 42 28.09 1.45 -3.07
N VAL A 43 27.67 2.06 -1.96
CA VAL A 43 27.75 3.49 -1.69
C VAL A 43 28.78 3.74 -0.61
N LYS A 44 29.80 4.55 -0.92
CA LYS A 44 30.84 4.94 0.05
C LYS A 44 30.41 6.14 0.85
N GLU A 45 29.92 7.14 0.16
CA GLU A 45 29.44 8.40 0.74
C GLU A 45 28.06 8.72 0.18
N SER A 46 27.16 9.15 1.05
CA SER A 46 25.86 9.65 0.66
C SER A 46 25.54 10.97 1.36
N THR A 47 24.93 11.88 0.64
CA THR A 47 24.51 13.19 1.15
C THR A 47 23.00 13.29 1.05
N VAL A 48 22.36 13.72 2.15
CA VAL A 48 20.92 13.98 2.16
C VAL A 48 20.63 15.25 1.36
N LEU A 49 19.69 15.15 0.44
CA LEU A 49 19.21 16.26 -0.37
C LEU A 49 17.91 16.83 0.21
N ASN A 50 17.55 18.04 -0.23
CA ASN A 50 16.24 18.59 0.10
C ASN A 50 15.15 17.63 -0.41
N PRO A 51 14.29 17.09 0.47
CA PRO A 51 13.21 16.18 0.06
C PRO A 51 12.11 16.87 -0.75
N ASN A 52 12.02 18.21 -0.69
CA ASN A 52 11.04 18.95 -1.47
C ASN A 52 11.49 19.05 -2.94
N LEU A 53 10.75 18.39 -3.82
CA LEU A 53 10.93 18.53 -5.25
C LEU A 53 10.11 19.72 -5.77
N ASP A 54 10.81 20.84 -6.04
CA ASP A 54 10.17 22.06 -6.54
C ASP A 54 9.47 21.78 -7.88
N PRO A 55 8.20 22.10 -8.03
CA PRO A 55 7.49 21.97 -9.29
C PRO A 55 7.99 22.92 -10.38
N GLY A 56 8.79 23.93 -10.06
CA GLY A 56 9.31 24.94 -11.01
C GLY A 56 8.24 25.87 -11.59
N ILE A 57 6.96 25.58 -11.42
CA ILE A 57 5.82 26.36 -11.93
C ILE A 57 4.75 26.43 -10.84
N ILE A 58 4.24 27.63 -10.58
CA ILE A 58 3.13 27.86 -9.63
C ILE A 58 1.91 27.05 -10.05
N GLY A 59 1.27 26.36 -9.08
CA GLY A 59 0.05 25.58 -9.29
C GLY A 59 0.28 24.09 -9.62
N LYS A 60 1.51 23.64 -9.84
CA LYS A 60 1.81 22.20 -9.94
C LYS A 60 1.88 21.53 -8.57
N LYS A 61 1.58 20.23 -8.54
CA LYS A 61 1.61 19.43 -7.31
C LYS A 61 3.01 19.45 -6.70
N ARG A 62 3.09 19.87 -5.42
CA ARG A 62 4.31 19.77 -4.61
C ARG A 62 4.55 18.29 -4.26
N ILE A 63 5.80 17.88 -4.30
CA ILE A 63 6.24 16.53 -3.91
C ILE A 63 7.21 16.67 -2.75
N ILE A 64 7.02 15.88 -1.72
CA ILE A 64 7.94 15.71 -0.60
C ILE A 64 8.30 14.24 -0.56
N LEU A 65 9.59 13.93 -0.74
CA LEU A 65 10.13 12.58 -0.61
C LEU A 65 10.43 12.30 0.86
N ASP A 66 10.45 11.02 1.24
CA ASP A 66 10.77 10.67 2.63
C ASP A 66 12.25 10.88 2.91
N VAL A 67 13.12 10.15 2.24
CA VAL A 67 14.58 10.29 2.36
C VAL A 67 15.17 10.35 0.98
N HIS A 68 15.64 11.53 0.56
CA HIS A 68 16.26 11.75 -0.73
C HIS A 68 17.77 11.93 -0.56
N VAL A 69 18.55 11.06 -1.13
CA VAL A 69 20.01 11.09 -1.03
C VAL A 69 20.69 11.00 -2.39
N LYS A 70 21.92 11.46 -2.43
CA LYS A 70 22.81 11.39 -3.57
C LYS A 70 24.13 10.76 -3.13
N ASP A 71 24.66 9.81 -3.92
CA ASP A 71 25.96 9.20 -3.66
C ASP A 71 27.14 9.96 -4.30
N GLU A 72 28.33 9.44 -4.12
CA GLU A 72 29.59 10.00 -4.69
C GLU A 72 29.65 9.99 -6.22
N GLN A 73 28.77 9.23 -6.89
CA GLN A 73 28.61 9.21 -8.34
C GLN A 73 27.44 10.05 -8.85
N ASN A 74 26.86 10.87 -7.98
CA ASN A 74 25.68 11.68 -8.23
C ASN A 74 24.41 10.87 -8.63
N ARG A 75 24.35 9.55 -8.30
CA ARG A 75 23.11 8.78 -8.43
C ARG A 75 22.13 9.19 -7.35
N HIS A 76 20.86 9.25 -7.70
CA HIS A 76 19.81 9.67 -6.78
C HIS A 76 19.08 8.46 -6.20
N PHE A 77 18.90 8.45 -4.90
CA PHE A 77 18.14 7.41 -4.19
C PHE A 77 17.03 8.08 -3.41
N ASN A 78 15.82 7.58 -3.61
CA ASN A 78 14.65 7.94 -2.83
C ASN A 78 14.22 6.71 -2.02
N ILE A 79 14.26 6.81 -0.70
CA ILE A 79 13.91 5.72 0.21
C ILE A 79 12.63 6.11 0.93
N GLU A 80 11.57 5.36 0.73
CA GLU A 80 10.22 5.64 1.25
C GLU A 80 9.70 4.50 2.13
N MET A 81 8.97 4.87 3.18
CA MET A 81 8.22 3.96 4.03
C MET A 81 6.73 4.17 3.79
N GLN A 82 6.03 3.12 3.37
CA GLN A 82 4.61 3.18 3.04
C GLN A 82 3.83 2.13 3.82
N THR A 83 3.30 2.51 4.97
CA THR A 83 2.53 1.63 5.85
C THR A 83 1.03 1.59 5.52
N THR A 84 0.55 2.52 4.69
CA THR A 84 -0.82 2.54 4.17
C THR A 84 -0.77 2.53 2.65
N PHE A 85 -0.92 1.36 2.05
CA PHE A 85 -0.90 1.22 0.59
C PHE A 85 -2.32 1.29 0.03
N ALA A 86 -2.57 2.23 -0.87
CA ALA A 86 -3.89 2.48 -1.46
C ALA A 86 -3.99 2.08 -2.94
N GLY A 87 -3.26 1.03 -3.34
CA GLY A 87 -3.41 0.42 -4.65
C GLY A 87 -2.87 1.25 -5.83
N ILE A 88 -3.64 1.32 -6.92
CA ILE A 88 -3.21 1.92 -8.20
C ILE A 88 -2.77 3.38 -8.07
N ALA A 89 -3.46 4.18 -7.25
CA ALA A 89 -3.13 5.60 -7.07
C ALA A 89 -1.73 5.80 -6.48
N GLU A 90 -1.33 4.93 -5.56
CA GLU A 90 0.02 4.96 -4.97
C GLU A 90 1.10 4.56 -5.99
N MET A 91 0.82 3.59 -6.86
CA MET A 91 1.74 3.23 -7.93
C MET A 91 1.97 4.41 -8.90
N MET A 92 0.90 5.10 -9.30
CA MET A 92 1.00 6.31 -10.12
C MET A 92 1.78 7.42 -9.41
N ARG A 93 1.64 7.54 -8.08
CA ARG A 93 2.40 8.49 -7.27
C ARG A 93 3.90 8.21 -7.37
N PHE A 94 4.32 6.96 -7.20
CA PHE A 94 5.74 6.59 -7.28
C PHE A 94 6.33 6.82 -8.69
N GLU A 95 5.57 6.56 -9.75
CA GLU A 95 6.01 6.90 -11.10
C GLU A 95 6.21 8.40 -11.28
N PHE A 96 5.23 9.18 -10.81
CA PHE A 96 5.31 10.64 -10.88
C PHE A 96 6.49 11.19 -10.06
N TYR A 97 6.81 10.60 -8.91
CA TYR A 97 7.94 10.99 -8.07
C TYR A 97 9.28 10.69 -8.75
N GLY A 98 9.43 9.50 -9.33
CA GLY A 98 10.64 9.12 -10.08
C GLY A 98 10.87 10.04 -11.27
N ALA A 99 9.85 10.31 -12.07
CA ALA A 99 9.91 11.22 -13.21
C ALA A 99 10.27 12.66 -12.78
N ARG A 100 9.72 13.14 -11.68
CA ARG A 100 10.03 14.47 -11.13
C ARG A 100 11.47 14.55 -10.62
N ALA A 101 11.94 13.54 -9.89
CA ALA A 101 13.32 13.49 -9.41
C ALA A 101 14.32 13.47 -10.57
N LEU A 102 13.98 12.79 -11.67
CA LEU A 102 14.79 12.80 -12.89
C LEU A 102 14.77 14.18 -13.58
N ASN A 103 13.59 14.76 -13.77
CA ASN A 103 13.41 16.06 -14.42
C ASN A 103 14.13 17.21 -13.69
N ASN A 104 14.21 17.12 -12.36
CA ASN A 104 14.83 18.17 -11.54
C ASN A 104 16.38 18.11 -11.56
N GLN A 105 16.98 17.13 -12.23
CA GLN A 105 18.44 17.04 -12.33
C GLN A 105 19.03 18.03 -13.35
N LEU A 106 18.27 18.42 -14.38
CA LEU A 106 18.75 19.28 -15.44
C LEU A 106 18.05 20.64 -15.42
N LYS A 107 18.85 21.67 -15.75
CA LYS A 107 18.38 23.03 -16.03
C LYS A 107 18.32 23.27 -17.54
N SER A 108 17.68 24.36 -17.93
CA SER A 108 17.62 24.77 -19.34
C SER A 108 19.04 24.97 -19.90
N GLY A 109 19.33 24.28 -21.01
CA GLY A 109 20.62 24.34 -21.69
C GLY A 109 21.62 23.26 -21.30
N GLU A 110 21.33 22.43 -20.29
CA GLU A 110 22.18 21.28 -19.92
C GLU A 110 21.89 20.07 -20.82
N PHE A 111 22.89 19.20 -21.00
CA PHE A 111 22.80 18.04 -21.88
C PHE A 111 22.20 16.82 -21.18
N TYR A 112 21.41 16.02 -21.89
CA TYR A 112 20.74 14.82 -21.36
C TYR A 112 21.69 13.70 -20.91
N ASP A 113 22.93 13.66 -21.42
CA ASP A 113 23.97 12.70 -21.01
C ASP A 113 24.49 12.94 -19.58
N GLN A 114 24.14 14.09 -18.98
CA GLN A 114 24.44 14.39 -17.57
C GLN A 114 23.43 13.77 -16.60
N LEU A 115 22.28 13.27 -17.08
CA LEU A 115 21.30 12.60 -16.24
C LEU A 115 21.90 11.39 -15.52
N LYS A 116 21.56 11.25 -14.26
CA LYS A 116 21.95 10.11 -13.42
C LYS A 116 20.71 9.29 -13.06
N PRO A 117 20.86 7.96 -12.89
CA PRO A 117 19.76 7.12 -12.48
C PRO A 117 19.13 7.56 -11.16
N VAL A 118 17.80 7.41 -11.09
CA VAL A 118 16.98 7.59 -9.90
C VAL A 118 16.54 6.21 -9.44
N TYR A 119 16.95 5.84 -8.23
CA TYR A 119 16.59 4.58 -7.58
C TYR A 119 15.52 4.87 -6.53
N GLN A 120 14.34 4.29 -6.70
CA GLN A 120 13.27 4.35 -5.72
C GLN A 120 13.27 3.05 -4.93
N ILE A 121 13.46 3.13 -3.61
CA ILE A 121 13.40 2.02 -2.66
C ILE A 121 12.18 2.24 -1.80
N ILE A 122 11.17 1.40 -1.92
CA ILE A 122 9.87 1.61 -1.31
C ILE A 122 9.54 0.43 -0.43
N PHE A 123 9.54 0.63 0.90
CA PHE A 123 9.06 -0.35 1.86
C PHE A 123 7.54 -0.27 1.91
N ILE A 124 6.86 -1.41 1.74
CA ILE A 124 5.40 -1.49 1.78
C ILE A 124 4.94 -2.59 2.73
N ASP A 125 3.85 -2.31 3.45
CA ASP A 125 3.22 -3.21 4.44
C ASP A 125 2.16 -4.14 3.79
N GLU A 126 2.28 -4.38 2.50
CA GLU A 126 1.40 -5.24 1.71
C GLU A 126 2.17 -5.91 0.58
N TYR A 127 1.55 -6.92 -0.03
CA TYR A 127 2.07 -7.48 -1.27
C TYR A 127 1.54 -6.69 -2.47
N ALA A 128 2.44 -6.01 -3.17
CA ALA A 128 2.09 -5.46 -4.47
C ALA A 128 1.97 -6.61 -5.48
N TRP A 129 0.79 -6.72 -6.09
CA TRP A 129 0.43 -7.80 -7.01
C TRP A 129 0.54 -9.21 -6.37
N ASN A 130 0.61 -10.24 -7.20
CA ASN A 130 0.76 -11.63 -6.74
C ASN A 130 2.22 -12.03 -6.45
N ASN A 131 3.14 -11.07 -6.34
CA ASN A 131 4.54 -11.36 -6.08
C ASN A 131 4.83 -11.31 -4.57
N ARG A 132 5.31 -12.42 -4.03
CA ARG A 132 5.62 -12.60 -2.60
C ARG A 132 7.11 -12.54 -2.26
N ASN A 133 7.97 -12.19 -3.22
CA ASN A 133 9.38 -12.01 -2.92
C ASN A 133 9.58 -10.79 -2.01
N LEU A 134 10.57 -10.86 -1.12
CA LEU A 134 10.92 -9.77 -0.22
C LEU A 134 11.33 -8.50 -0.99
N ILE A 135 12.14 -8.67 -2.05
CA ILE A 135 12.65 -7.57 -2.88
C ILE A 135 12.22 -7.80 -4.33
N ASN A 136 11.58 -6.80 -4.93
CA ASN A 136 11.12 -6.82 -6.31
C ASN A 136 11.53 -5.54 -7.03
N GLN A 137 12.40 -5.70 -8.02
CA GLN A 137 12.92 -4.59 -8.82
C GLN A 137 12.20 -4.48 -10.16
N TYR A 138 11.81 -3.27 -10.50
CA TYR A 138 11.13 -2.91 -11.75
C TYR A 138 11.93 -1.87 -12.52
N GLN A 139 11.99 -2.06 -13.83
CA GLN A 139 12.59 -1.12 -14.79
C GLN A 139 11.89 -1.28 -16.15
N MET A 140 12.05 -0.30 -17.04
CA MET A 140 11.48 -0.38 -18.37
C MET A 140 12.18 -1.46 -19.21
N ARG A 141 11.37 -2.35 -19.79
CA ARG A 141 11.81 -3.45 -20.67
C ARG A 141 10.80 -3.65 -21.79
N ASN A 142 11.26 -4.20 -22.92
CA ASN A 142 10.35 -4.66 -23.96
C ASN A 142 9.64 -5.97 -23.58
N GLU A 143 8.78 -6.47 -24.46
CA GLU A 143 8.02 -7.71 -24.26
C GLU A 143 8.92 -8.95 -24.11
N GLN A 144 10.13 -8.93 -24.65
CA GLN A 144 11.13 -9.99 -24.54
C GLN A 144 11.97 -9.90 -23.27
N GLY A 145 11.75 -8.87 -22.45
CA GLY A 145 12.49 -8.62 -21.21
C GLY A 145 13.84 -7.93 -21.39
N GLU A 146 14.11 -7.40 -22.56
CA GLU A 146 15.34 -6.63 -22.86
C GLU A 146 15.19 -5.19 -22.36
N ASN A 147 16.27 -4.62 -21.82
CA ASN A 147 16.28 -3.23 -21.39
C ASN A 147 16.22 -2.28 -22.60
N GLU A 148 15.42 -1.22 -22.48
CA GLU A 148 15.35 -0.17 -23.51
C GLU A 148 16.70 0.55 -23.71
N SER A 149 17.50 0.65 -22.66
CA SER A 149 18.77 1.35 -22.64
C SER A 149 19.80 0.62 -21.77
N TYR A 150 21.10 0.84 -22.07
CA TYR A 150 22.20 0.38 -21.23
C TYR A 150 22.15 0.98 -19.81
N TYR A 151 21.51 2.14 -19.66
CA TYR A 151 21.41 2.89 -18.41
C TYR A 151 19.94 3.25 -18.14
N PRO A 152 19.17 2.37 -17.51
CA PRO A 152 17.81 2.74 -17.11
C PRO A 152 17.89 3.91 -16.13
N LEU A 153 17.12 4.98 -16.42
CA LEU A 153 17.16 6.21 -15.64
C LEU A 153 16.22 6.18 -14.43
N ILE A 154 15.20 5.32 -14.43
CA ILE A 154 14.31 5.12 -13.29
C ILE A 154 14.26 3.64 -12.96
N LEU A 155 14.71 3.29 -11.76
CA LEU A 155 14.63 1.94 -11.22
C LEU A 155 13.80 2.00 -9.93
N ARG A 156 12.79 1.13 -9.83
CA ARG A 156 11.93 1.07 -8.67
C ARG A 156 12.03 -0.31 -8.03
N THR A 157 12.25 -0.32 -6.73
CA THR A 157 12.33 -1.56 -5.96
C THR A 157 11.35 -1.49 -4.81
N PHE A 158 10.44 -2.46 -4.76
CA PHE A 158 9.55 -2.66 -3.63
C PHE A 158 10.16 -3.67 -2.68
N VAL A 159 10.15 -3.33 -1.39
CA VAL A 159 10.46 -4.22 -0.28
C VAL A 159 9.13 -4.58 0.39
N HIS A 160 8.64 -5.79 0.15
CA HIS A 160 7.40 -6.30 0.73
C HIS A 160 7.67 -6.77 2.16
N MET A 161 7.41 -5.91 3.16
CA MET A 161 7.73 -6.23 4.56
C MET A 161 7.04 -7.52 5.06
N PRO A 162 5.77 -7.82 4.74
CA PRO A 162 5.13 -9.06 5.17
C PRO A 162 5.82 -10.34 4.68
N ALA A 163 6.58 -10.29 3.57
CA ALA A 163 7.29 -11.45 3.04
C ALA A 163 8.35 -12.02 4.00
N ILE A 164 8.83 -11.19 4.94
CA ILE A 164 9.79 -11.65 5.95
C ILE A 164 9.19 -12.72 6.87
N ASN A 165 7.88 -12.68 7.10
CA ASN A 165 7.18 -13.66 7.93
C ASN A 165 7.18 -15.07 7.32
N ASP A 166 7.24 -15.17 5.99
CA ASP A 166 7.37 -16.47 5.31
C ASP A 166 8.82 -16.99 5.45
N ILE A 167 9.81 -16.11 5.36
CA ILE A 167 11.24 -16.47 5.50
C ILE A 167 11.54 -16.99 6.92
N VAL A 168 10.99 -16.36 7.97
CA VAL A 168 11.23 -16.77 9.36
C VAL A 168 10.51 -18.05 9.76
N ARG A 169 9.60 -18.60 8.93
CA ARG A 169 9.06 -19.96 9.14
C ARG A 169 10.12 -21.03 8.86
N GLU A 170 11.09 -20.73 8.02
CA GLU A 170 12.14 -21.66 7.59
C GLU A 170 13.48 -21.40 8.28
N LYS A 171 13.71 -20.18 8.78
CA LYS A 171 14.97 -19.76 9.38
C LYS A 171 14.76 -19.07 10.72
N GLU A 172 15.62 -19.35 11.69
CA GLU A 172 15.67 -18.57 12.94
C GLU A 172 16.01 -17.09 12.66
N ILE A 173 15.37 -16.16 13.37
CA ILE A 173 15.51 -14.71 13.18
C ILE A 173 16.98 -14.27 13.20
N LEU A 174 17.77 -14.77 14.17
CA LEU A 174 19.18 -14.38 14.30
C LEU A 174 20.11 -14.99 13.25
N ARG A 175 19.60 -15.87 12.37
CA ARG A 175 20.31 -16.42 11.21
C ARG A 175 19.98 -15.70 9.91
N LEU A 176 19.05 -14.77 9.93
CA LEU A 176 18.77 -13.88 8.82
C LEU A 176 19.96 -12.93 8.61
N ASN A 177 20.12 -12.42 7.39
CA ASN A 177 21.11 -11.36 7.15
C ASN A 177 20.66 -10.04 7.80
N ASP A 178 21.55 -9.05 7.84
CA ASP A 178 21.36 -7.76 8.48
C ASP A 178 20.12 -7.01 7.95
N PHE A 179 19.87 -7.05 6.64
CA PHE A 179 18.72 -6.40 6.02
C PHE A 179 17.40 -7.15 6.29
N GLU A 180 17.42 -8.49 6.21
CA GLU A 180 16.26 -9.31 6.56
C GLU A 180 15.87 -9.11 8.04
N GLN A 181 16.83 -9.01 8.95
CA GLN A 181 16.58 -8.70 10.35
C GLN A 181 15.99 -7.29 10.52
N LEU A 182 16.44 -6.31 9.76
CA LEU A 182 15.86 -4.96 9.77
C LEU A 182 14.41 -4.98 9.28
N VAL A 183 14.12 -5.67 8.17
CA VAL A 183 12.74 -5.79 7.67
C VAL A 183 11.86 -6.52 8.69
N TYR A 184 12.40 -7.54 9.37
CA TYR A 184 11.67 -8.19 10.46
C TYR A 184 11.33 -7.23 11.59
N LEU A 185 12.26 -6.34 11.97
CA LEU A 185 12.03 -5.31 12.97
C LEU A 185 10.92 -4.33 12.53
N PHE A 186 10.92 -3.91 11.27
CA PHE A 186 9.89 -3.02 10.73
C PHE A 186 8.49 -3.66 10.73
N GLU A 187 8.40 -4.91 10.33
CA GLU A 187 7.13 -5.65 10.23
C GLU A 187 6.57 -6.06 11.59
N ASN A 188 7.45 -6.52 12.50
CA ASN A 188 7.04 -7.16 13.75
C ASN A 188 7.36 -6.37 15.01
N ASN A 189 8.03 -5.21 14.88
CA ASN A 189 8.56 -4.47 16.01
C ASN A 189 9.47 -5.32 16.92
N GLU A 190 9.50 -5.05 18.21
CA GLU A 190 10.34 -5.74 19.20
C GLU A 190 9.80 -7.13 19.59
N LYS A 191 9.26 -7.86 18.61
CA LYS A 191 8.79 -9.23 18.87
C LYS A 191 9.94 -10.23 18.79
N ASN A 192 9.80 -11.31 19.58
CA ASN A 192 10.74 -12.43 19.61
C ASN A 192 12.18 -12.01 19.95
N ASP A 193 13.14 -12.69 19.32
CA ASP A 193 14.58 -12.56 19.63
C ASP A 193 15.28 -11.42 18.90
N ILE A 194 14.57 -10.59 18.12
CA ILE A 194 15.19 -9.52 17.35
C ILE A 194 15.99 -8.52 18.22
N LEU A 195 15.57 -8.32 19.47
CA LEU A 195 16.30 -7.49 20.44
C LEU A 195 17.71 -8.03 20.76
N LYS A 196 17.96 -9.32 20.52
CA LYS A 196 19.27 -9.95 20.69
C LYS A 196 20.15 -9.83 19.46
N SER A 197 19.69 -9.18 18.40
CA SER A 197 20.46 -8.98 17.17
C SER A 197 21.81 -8.34 17.46
N LYS A 198 22.84 -8.88 16.79
CA LYS A 198 24.21 -8.31 16.82
C LYS A 198 24.49 -7.47 15.57
N GLU A 199 23.58 -7.48 14.61
CA GLU A 199 23.74 -6.77 13.35
C GLU A 199 23.76 -5.25 13.56
N ARG A 200 24.79 -4.60 13.04
CA ARG A 200 24.99 -3.15 13.20
C ARG A 200 23.80 -2.37 12.66
N LEU A 201 23.23 -2.80 11.52
CA LEU A 201 22.09 -2.14 10.90
C LEU A 201 20.88 -2.09 11.84
N VAL A 202 20.55 -3.23 12.47
CA VAL A 202 19.44 -3.32 13.45
C VAL A 202 19.73 -2.46 14.68
N LYS A 203 20.96 -2.50 15.19
CA LYS A 203 21.37 -1.70 16.36
C LYS A 203 21.27 -0.21 16.12
N VAL A 204 21.58 0.26 14.91
CA VAL A 204 21.41 1.68 14.58
C VAL A 204 19.95 2.11 14.76
N PHE A 205 19.01 1.34 14.24
CA PHE A 205 17.59 1.65 14.41
C PHE A 205 17.15 1.58 15.88
N MET A 206 17.59 0.59 16.64
CA MET A 206 17.28 0.49 18.08
C MET A 206 17.84 1.68 18.85
N ASN A 207 19.09 2.07 18.61
CA ASN A 207 19.70 3.23 19.26
C ASN A 207 19.00 4.55 18.91
N LYS A 208 18.62 4.72 17.63
CA LYS A 208 17.85 5.89 17.17
C LYS A 208 16.45 5.95 17.77
N TYR A 209 15.83 4.81 18.00
CA TYR A 209 14.56 4.70 18.69
C TYR A 209 14.66 5.20 20.14
N GLU A 210 15.68 4.72 20.88
CA GLU A 210 15.96 5.19 22.24
C GLU A 210 16.35 6.68 22.29
N GLU A 211 17.05 7.17 21.26
CA GLU A 211 17.40 8.59 21.13
C GLU A 211 16.15 9.43 20.89
N MET A 212 15.28 9.04 19.97
CA MET A 212 14.02 9.73 19.66
C MET A 212 13.05 9.71 20.84
N GLN A 213 13.02 8.62 21.61
CA GLN A 213 12.16 8.49 22.78
C GLN A 213 12.47 9.51 23.88
N LYS A 214 13.68 10.06 23.91
CA LYS A 214 14.10 11.11 24.88
C LYS A 214 13.67 12.53 24.47
N ASP A 215 13.16 12.69 23.24
CA ASP A 215 12.62 13.95 22.73
C ASP A 215 11.09 13.88 22.77
N ASP A 216 10.51 14.44 23.84
CA ASP A 216 9.06 14.36 24.11
C ASP A 216 8.21 14.93 22.97
N GLU A 217 8.66 16.03 22.32
CA GLU A 217 7.91 16.67 21.23
C GLU A 217 7.94 15.80 19.97
N LEU A 218 9.12 15.34 19.60
CA LEU A 218 9.29 14.47 18.42
C LEU A 218 8.58 13.15 18.61
N TRP A 219 8.68 12.53 19.79
CA TRP A 219 8.00 11.30 20.14
C TRP A 219 6.49 11.42 20.09
N SER A 220 5.93 12.47 20.73
CA SER A 220 4.48 12.70 20.73
C SER A 220 3.94 12.95 19.32
N THR A 221 4.71 13.65 18.48
CA THR A 221 4.36 13.87 17.08
C THR A 221 4.33 12.56 16.29
N ALA A 222 5.34 11.71 16.44
CA ALA A 222 5.39 10.41 15.79
C ALA A 222 4.22 9.51 16.22
N MET A 223 3.90 9.49 17.51
CA MET A 223 2.75 8.76 18.05
C MET A 223 1.42 9.28 17.49
N ALA A 224 1.26 10.59 17.34
CA ALA A 224 0.05 11.19 16.76
C ALA A 224 -0.12 10.80 15.28
N ILE A 225 0.95 10.78 14.50
CA ILE A 225 0.96 10.32 13.11
C ILE A 225 0.53 8.86 13.07
N GLN A 226 1.15 7.98 13.84
CA GLN A 226 0.82 6.55 13.89
C GLN A 226 -0.66 6.29 14.25
N MET A 227 -1.18 7.02 15.23
CA MET A 227 -2.61 6.93 15.60
C MET A 227 -3.53 7.41 14.48
N GLY A 228 -3.13 8.46 13.75
CA GLY A 228 -3.86 8.96 12.59
C GLY A 228 -3.94 7.92 11.46
N GLU A 229 -2.82 7.30 11.14
CA GLU A 229 -2.72 6.23 10.14
C GLU A 229 -3.54 5.00 10.53
N ALA A 230 -3.49 4.59 11.81
CA ALA A 230 -4.29 3.48 12.30
C ALA A 230 -5.80 3.75 12.17
N ARG A 231 -6.26 4.97 12.51
CA ARG A 231 -7.67 5.37 12.33
C ARG A 231 -8.08 5.38 10.86
N TYR A 232 -7.23 5.90 9.98
CA TYR A 232 -7.49 5.91 8.54
C TYR A 232 -7.61 4.48 7.98
N ARG A 233 -6.69 3.59 8.36
CA ARG A 233 -6.69 2.18 7.94
C ARG A 233 -7.95 1.45 8.42
N ASN A 234 -8.36 1.65 9.67
CA ASN A 234 -9.60 1.07 10.21
C ASN A 234 -10.83 1.59 9.45
N GLY A 235 -10.90 2.90 9.18
CA GLY A 235 -12.01 3.47 8.41
C GLY A 235 -12.10 2.93 6.98
N LEU A 236 -10.96 2.71 6.31
CA LEU A 236 -10.93 2.05 5.00
C LEU A 236 -11.42 0.60 5.07
N HIS A 237 -10.98 -0.15 6.08
CA HIS A 237 -11.41 -1.53 6.29
C HIS A 237 -12.93 -1.62 6.52
N ASP A 238 -13.46 -0.78 7.40
CA ASP A 238 -14.90 -0.74 7.71
C ASP A 238 -15.71 -0.41 6.44
N SER A 239 -15.30 0.63 5.69
CA SER A 239 -15.96 1.01 4.43
C SER A 239 -15.90 -0.11 3.37
N PHE A 240 -14.79 -0.85 3.31
CA PHE A 240 -14.65 -2.00 2.41
C PHE A 240 -15.60 -3.15 2.79
N GLU A 241 -15.67 -3.51 4.07
CA GLU A 241 -16.56 -4.58 4.54
C GLU A 241 -18.05 -4.18 4.38
N GLU A 242 -18.40 -2.91 4.65
CA GLU A 242 -19.74 -2.39 4.39
C GLU A 242 -20.10 -2.45 2.90
N GLY A 243 -19.21 -1.98 2.03
CA GLY A 243 -19.42 -2.04 0.58
C GLY A 243 -19.54 -3.46 0.04
N LYS A 244 -18.74 -4.39 0.57
CA LYS A 244 -18.78 -5.81 0.22
C LYS A 244 -20.07 -6.47 0.69
N ALA A 245 -20.55 -6.15 1.89
CA ALA A 245 -21.82 -6.65 2.41
C ALA A 245 -23.00 -6.13 1.57
N ALA A 246 -23.03 -4.83 1.27
CA ALA A 246 -24.04 -4.21 0.42
C ALA A 246 -24.05 -4.82 -0.99
N GLY A 247 -22.89 -4.94 -1.63
CA GLY A 247 -22.79 -5.55 -2.96
C GLY A 247 -23.20 -7.02 -3.00
N LYS A 248 -22.95 -7.77 -1.91
CA LYS A 248 -23.42 -9.17 -1.80
C LYS A 248 -24.94 -9.25 -1.68
N MET A 249 -25.55 -8.36 -0.91
CA MET A 249 -27.02 -8.29 -0.77
C MET A 249 -27.67 -7.89 -2.10
N GLU A 250 -27.16 -6.85 -2.75
CA GLU A 250 -27.64 -6.39 -4.05
C GLU A 250 -27.50 -7.47 -5.13
N GLY A 251 -26.35 -8.14 -5.20
CA GLY A 251 -26.10 -9.24 -6.14
C GLY A 251 -27.00 -10.45 -5.90
N LYS A 252 -27.34 -10.75 -4.63
CA LYS A 252 -28.29 -11.81 -4.28
C LYS A 252 -29.69 -11.46 -4.77
N LEU A 253 -30.17 -10.25 -4.47
CA LEU A 253 -31.47 -9.78 -4.86
C LEU A 253 -31.64 -9.72 -6.38
N GLU A 254 -30.62 -9.25 -7.08
CA GLU A 254 -30.62 -9.21 -8.55
C GLU A 254 -30.64 -10.64 -9.14
N GLY A 255 -29.89 -11.57 -8.57
CA GLY A 255 -29.92 -12.99 -8.95
C GLY A 255 -31.30 -13.61 -8.74
N GLU A 256 -31.99 -13.32 -7.63
CA GLU A 256 -33.36 -13.76 -7.35
C GLU A 256 -34.34 -13.17 -8.36
N ARG A 257 -34.25 -11.87 -8.67
CA ARG A 257 -35.07 -11.21 -9.71
C ARG A 257 -34.90 -11.86 -11.08
N GLN A 258 -33.66 -12.15 -11.48
CA GLN A 258 -33.39 -12.80 -12.77
C GLN A 258 -33.94 -14.22 -12.83
N LEU A 259 -33.85 -14.97 -11.73
CA LEU A 259 -34.41 -16.31 -11.65
C LEU A 259 -35.93 -16.26 -11.76
N LEU A 260 -36.59 -15.39 -10.99
CA LEU A 260 -38.04 -15.19 -11.04
C LEU A 260 -38.51 -14.71 -12.41
N TYR A 261 -37.79 -13.80 -13.05
CA TYR A 261 -38.08 -13.37 -14.41
C TYR A 261 -38.16 -14.57 -15.38
N ARG A 262 -37.16 -15.44 -15.36
CA ARG A 262 -37.13 -16.64 -16.23
C ARG A 262 -38.26 -17.58 -15.90
N GLN A 263 -38.54 -17.85 -14.64
CA GLN A 263 -39.64 -18.73 -14.20
C GLN A 263 -41.00 -18.20 -14.64
N MET A 264 -41.25 -16.91 -14.43
CA MET A 264 -42.51 -16.26 -14.79
C MET A 264 -42.71 -16.16 -16.32
N GLN A 265 -41.61 -15.89 -17.06
CA GLN A 265 -41.64 -15.88 -18.53
C GLN A 265 -42.01 -17.26 -19.10
N ILE A 266 -41.45 -18.34 -18.52
CA ILE A 266 -41.79 -19.73 -18.92
C ILE A 266 -43.24 -20.06 -18.57
N LYS A 267 -43.73 -19.65 -17.36
CA LYS A 267 -45.03 -20.05 -16.86
C LYS A 267 -46.16 -19.22 -17.46
N TYR A 268 -45.98 -17.88 -17.52
CA TYR A 268 -47.03 -16.97 -17.91
C TYR A 268 -46.93 -16.43 -19.34
N HIS A 269 -45.77 -16.63 -20.00
CA HIS A 269 -45.46 -16.09 -21.33
C HIS A 269 -45.56 -14.57 -21.46
N GLU A 270 -45.33 -13.84 -20.36
CA GLU A 270 -45.44 -12.40 -20.28
C GLU A 270 -44.09 -11.77 -19.85
N ASP A 271 -43.86 -10.52 -20.32
CA ASP A 271 -42.65 -9.74 -19.84
C ASP A 271 -42.98 -9.07 -18.52
N CYS A 272 -42.36 -9.54 -17.45
CA CYS A 272 -42.51 -9.02 -16.09
C CYS A 272 -41.26 -8.29 -15.57
N ALA A 273 -40.26 -8.00 -16.43
CA ALA A 273 -38.95 -7.45 -16.00
C ALA A 273 -39.10 -6.13 -15.22
N MET A 274 -39.83 -5.14 -15.79
CA MET A 274 -40.02 -3.83 -15.14
C MET A 274 -40.82 -3.94 -13.83
N TRP A 275 -41.79 -4.84 -13.76
CA TRP A 275 -42.54 -5.07 -12.55
C TRP A 275 -41.68 -5.65 -11.43
N LEU A 276 -40.87 -6.66 -11.74
CA LEU A 276 -39.92 -7.27 -10.77
C LEU A 276 -38.89 -6.25 -10.27
N GLN A 277 -38.42 -5.35 -11.12
CA GLN A 277 -37.50 -4.28 -10.71
C GLN A 277 -38.09 -3.31 -9.71
N ALA A 278 -39.41 -3.05 -9.77
CA ALA A 278 -40.10 -2.14 -8.89
C ALA A 278 -40.40 -2.74 -7.50
N LEU A 279 -40.24 -4.06 -7.31
CA LEU A 279 -40.56 -4.73 -6.06
C LEU A 279 -39.45 -4.60 -5.04
N THR A 280 -39.83 -4.54 -3.76
CA THR A 280 -38.90 -4.62 -2.63
C THR A 280 -38.35 -6.04 -2.46
N GLU A 281 -37.29 -6.21 -1.66
CA GLU A 281 -36.71 -7.52 -1.33
C GLU A 281 -37.76 -8.46 -0.72
N GLU A 282 -38.56 -7.97 0.22
CA GLU A 282 -39.64 -8.73 0.85
C GLU A 282 -40.70 -9.20 -0.18
N GLN A 283 -41.11 -8.28 -1.07
CA GLN A 283 -42.04 -8.62 -2.15
C GLN A 283 -41.47 -9.64 -3.13
N ILE A 284 -40.19 -9.56 -3.49
CA ILE A 284 -39.51 -10.56 -4.32
C ILE A 284 -39.55 -11.94 -3.67
N HIS A 285 -39.32 -12.01 -2.35
CA HIS A 285 -39.39 -13.28 -1.61
C HIS A 285 -40.82 -13.86 -1.62
N ILE A 286 -41.84 -13.01 -1.44
CA ILE A 286 -43.26 -13.44 -1.52
C ILE A 286 -43.56 -13.93 -2.94
N VAL A 287 -43.13 -13.21 -3.98
CA VAL A 287 -43.36 -13.59 -5.38
C VAL A 287 -42.72 -14.96 -5.68
N SER A 288 -41.59 -15.30 -5.09
CA SER A 288 -40.95 -16.61 -5.30
C SER A 288 -41.86 -17.79 -4.90
N THR A 289 -42.72 -17.59 -3.90
CA THR A 289 -43.70 -18.58 -3.49
C THR A 289 -44.95 -18.50 -4.37
N LEU A 290 -45.44 -17.29 -4.63
CA LEU A 290 -46.68 -17.08 -5.41
C LEU A 290 -46.54 -17.57 -6.85
N VAL A 291 -45.39 -17.51 -7.45
CA VAL A 291 -45.15 -18.09 -8.81
C VAL A 291 -45.45 -19.57 -8.86
N LEU A 292 -45.31 -20.32 -7.77
CA LEU A 292 -45.64 -21.74 -7.70
C LEU A 292 -47.17 -21.99 -7.50
N GLU A 293 -47.87 -21.07 -6.83
CA GLU A 293 -49.23 -21.22 -6.42
C GLU A 293 -50.26 -20.66 -7.42
N CYS A 294 -49.93 -19.56 -8.10
CA CYS A 294 -50.85 -18.82 -8.96
C CYS A 294 -50.76 -19.27 -10.41
N ASP A 295 -51.88 -19.50 -11.06
CA ASP A 295 -51.95 -19.91 -12.47
C ASP A 295 -51.75 -18.78 -13.48
N THR A 296 -51.96 -17.50 -13.05
CA THR A 296 -51.84 -16.33 -13.92
C THR A 296 -50.98 -15.25 -13.25
N PHE A 297 -50.34 -14.44 -14.07
CA PHE A 297 -49.50 -13.32 -13.61
C PHE A 297 -50.37 -12.25 -12.88
N GLU A 298 -51.58 -12.02 -13.35
CA GLU A 298 -52.51 -11.08 -12.72
C GLU A 298 -52.86 -11.48 -11.28
N SER A 299 -53.03 -12.80 -11.03
CA SER A 299 -53.25 -13.30 -9.64
C SER A 299 -52.03 -13.10 -8.75
N VAL A 300 -50.80 -13.10 -9.26
CA VAL A 300 -49.61 -12.76 -8.49
C VAL A 300 -49.61 -11.30 -8.11
N LYS A 301 -49.87 -10.39 -9.05
CA LYS A 301 -49.96 -8.93 -8.81
C LYS A 301 -51.02 -8.57 -7.76
N GLU A 302 -52.22 -9.16 -7.87
CA GLU A 302 -53.27 -8.94 -6.90
C GLU A 302 -52.92 -9.36 -5.48
N ARG A 303 -52.22 -10.48 -5.33
CA ARG A 303 -51.79 -10.96 -4.00
C ARG A 303 -50.72 -10.09 -3.40
N ILE A 304 -49.76 -9.60 -4.20
CA ILE A 304 -48.73 -8.66 -3.74
C ILE A 304 -49.36 -7.33 -3.31
N SER A 305 -50.28 -6.77 -4.09
CA SER A 305 -50.95 -5.50 -3.74
C SER A 305 -51.82 -5.61 -2.48
N LYS A 306 -52.37 -6.77 -2.16
CA LYS A 306 -53.14 -7.02 -0.92
C LYS A 306 -52.20 -7.20 0.30
N SER A 307 -50.98 -7.65 0.14
CA SER A 307 -50.02 -7.75 1.23
C SER A 307 -49.54 -6.37 1.71
N ASP A 308 -49.53 -5.35 0.84
CA ASP A 308 -49.15 -3.97 1.19
C ASP A 308 -50.24 -3.24 1.98
N THR A 309 -51.44 -3.76 2.08
CA THR A 309 -52.59 -3.09 2.75
C THR A 309 -52.81 -3.60 4.21
N THR A 310 -51.93 -4.48 4.70
CA THR A 310 -52.09 -5.15 6.00
C THR A 310 -50.97 -4.77 7.02
N ILE A 311 -50.23 -3.65 6.76
CA ILE A 311 -49.26 -3.08 7.71
C ILE A 311 -49.75 -1.73 8.23
#